data_f953e0cb003057cee2e8da7d13483791
#
_entry.id   f953e0cb003057cee2e8da7d13483791
#
_cell.length_a   1.000
_cell.length_b   1.000
_cell.length_c   1.000
_cell.angle_alpha   90.00
_cell.angle_beta   90.00
_cell.angle_gamma   90.00
#
_symmetry.space_group_name_H-M   'P 1'
#
loop_
_entity.id
_entity.type
_entity.pdbx_description
1 polymer ?
#
loop_
_entity_poly.entity_id
_entity_poly.type
_entity_poly.pdbx_seq_one_letter_code
_entity_poly.pdbx_strand_id
1 'polypeptide(L)'
;MKKLITIILAVIMCFGFALTAYASGEEKETTQDASNPRLMVTDFKVDSGSLKPNEKSKVTITLRNYSKTKYIKNIKLSILEESGDIKPVGTGNKFVDIIYAGSTYTWELELTASATAQIGEHAITISSEYEDKYYGSYSNSDVIRLNVKQTVGLDYSGVQLPVKVYPDDTTTMEIAIMNTGKSNIRNCKIDFDINNLESGGTTFVGEIPAGEQGSASANLRVGKELGETEGTVTITYEDEFGKSYTKEQKVSTTIVEKPVEPTTEEEEQAKYPLWWAFLLGGIILGGGIGCAIPIAIYSNKQRKEDEMRL
;
A
#
# COMPACT_ATOMS: atom_id res chain seq x y z
N MET A 1 70.84 80.70 -29.81
CA MET A 1 69.48 80.49 -29.24
C MET A 1 68.90 79.06 -29.54
N LYS A 2 68.93 78.60 -30.81
CA LYS A 2 68.35 77.29 -31.16
C LYS A 2 68.99 76.08 -30.42
N LYS A 3 70.33 76.07 -30.20
CA LYS A 3 71.01 74.99 -29.48
C LYS A 3 70.72 74.95 -27.98
N LEU A 4 70.43 76.09 -27.33
CA LEU A 4 70.08 76.17 -25.91
C LEU A 4 68.66 75.66 -25.67
N ILE A 5 67.74 75.88 -26.56
CA ILE A 5 66.33 75.40 -26.50
C ILE A 5 66.31 73.89 -26.65
N THR A 6 67.16 73.29 -27.50
CA THR A 6 67.26 71.81 -27.67
C THR A 6 67.77 71.13 -26.46
N ILE A 7 68.75 71.70 -25.74
CA ILE A 7 69.31 71.17 -24.50
C ILE A 7 68.30 71.24 -23.36
N ILE A 8 67.55 72.37 -23.27
CA ILE A 8 66.49 72.52 -22.25
C ILE A 8 65.36 71.52 -22.50
N LEU A 9 64.97 71.30 -23.77
CA LEU A 9 63.92 70.32 -24.11
C LEU A 9 64.36 68.83 -23.78
N ALA A 10 65.65 68.51 -24.02
CA ALA A 10 66.22 67.17 -23.69
C ALA A 10 66.30 66.94 -22.16
N VAL A 11 66.62 67.98 -21.39
CA VAL A 11 66.65 67.87 -19.92
C VAL A 11 65.25 67.75 -19.35
N ILE A 12 64.25 68.41 -19.87
CA ILE A 12 62.86 68.26 -19.45
C ILE A 12 62.32 66.86 -19.80
N MET A 13 62.74 66.27 -20.93
CA MET A 13 62.31 64.95 -21.35
C MET A 13 62.98 63.85 -20.46
N CYS A 14 64.20 64.03 -20.01
CA CYS A 14 64.86 63.12 -19.06
C CYS A 14 64.29 63.16 -17.63
N PHE A 15 63.85 64.35 -17.17
CA PHE A 15 63.18 64.47 -15.87
C PHE A 15 61.73 63.95 -15.88
N GLY A 16 61.06 64.00 -17.05
CA GLY A 16 59.73 63.41 -17.22
C GLY A 16 59.68 61.88 -17.10
N PHE A 17 60.76 61.22 -17.52
CA PHE A 17 60.88 59.74 -17.38
C PHE A 17 61.26 59.27 -16.00
N ALA A 18 61.92 60.12 -15.20
CA ALA A 18 62.34 59.72 -13.82
C ALA A 18 61.17 59.79 -12.82
N LEU A 19 60.12 60.55 -13.10
CA LEU A 19 58.95 60.68 -12.24
C LEU A 19 57.91 59.54 -12.45
N THR A 20 57.96 58.81 -13.57
CA THR A 20 57.09 57.64 -13.79
C THR A 20 57.65 56.34 -13.23
N ALA A 21 58.92 56.31 -12.86
CA ALA A 21 59.54 55.11 -12.27
C ALA A 21 59.34 54.97 -10.73
N TYR A 22 58.83 56.02 -10.09
CA TYR A 22 58.57 55.95 -8.62
C TYR A 22 57.11 55.72 -8.29
N ALA A 23 56.23 55.51 -9.28
CA ALA A 23 54.81 55.18 -9.06
C ALA A 23 54.49 53.69 -9.26
N SER A 24 55.47 52.82 -9.48
CA SER A 24 55.28 51.37 -9.32
C SER A 24 55.62 50.98 -7.89
N GLY A 25 54.89 51.57 -6.92
CA GLY A 25 54.66 50.88 -5.68
C GLY A 25 53.99 49.58 -6.08
N GLU A 26 54.66 48.47 -5.79
CA GLU A 26 53.93 47.18 -5.70
C GLU A 26 52.70 47.44 -4.83
N GLU A 27 51.54 47.73 -5.46
CA GLU A 27 50.28 47.26 -4.90
C GLU A 27 50.49 45.75 -4.78
N LYS A 28 50.95 45.31 -3.61
CA LYS A 28 50.54 44.00 -3.17
C LYS A 28 49.04 44.01 -3.41
N GLU A 29 48.58 43.44 -4.53
CA GLU A 29 47.25 42.87 -4.62
C GLU A 29 47.17 41.99 -3.38
N THR A 30 46.71 42.55 -2.28
CA THR A 30 45.99 41.74 -1.32
C THR A 30 44.86 41.17 -2.16
N THR A 31 45.10 40.01 -2.74
CA THR A 31 44.03 39.14 -3.20
C THR A 31 43.15 38.97 -1.98
N GLN A 32 42.28 39.95 -1.79
CA GLN A 32 41.25 39.90 -0.82
C GLN A 32 40.48 38.67 -1.26
N ASP A 33 40.63 37.57 -0.52
CA ASP A 33 39.94 36.33 -0.81
C ASP A 33 38.45 36.65 -0.89
N ALA A 34 38.02 36.96 -2.14
CA ALA A 34 36.67 37.41 -2.48
C ALA A 34 35.62 36.29 -2.31
N SER A 35 36.05 35.13 -1.87
CA SER A 35 35.19 34.00 -1.59
C SER A 35 34.34 34.28 -0.34
N ASN A 36 33.07 34.50 -0.54
CA ASN A 36 32.11 34.57 0.55
C ASN A 36 32.04 33.21 1.23
N PRO A 37 32.02 33.15 2.57
CA PRO A 37 31.85 31.90 3.28
C PRO A 37 30.48 31.30 2.93
N ARG A 38 30.43 29.98 2.73
CA ARG A 38 29.21 29.22 2.46
C ARG A 38 29.11 28.09 3.46
N LEU A 39 28.12 28.16 4.34
CA LEU A 39 27.74 27.06 5.20
C LEU A 39 26.65 26.28 4.49
N MET A 40 26.90 24.98 4.22
CA MET A 40 25.98 24.13 3.49
C MET A 40 25.82 22.78 4.18
N VAL A 41 24.63 22.20 4.09
CA VAL A 41 24.40 20.81 4.48
C VAL A 41 25.10 19.89 3.50
N THR A 42 25.91 18.97 4.03
CA THR A 42 26.68 17.99 3.24
C THR A 42 26.13 16.58 3.37
N ASP A 43 25.50 16.27 4.51
CA ASP A 43 24.95 14.96 4.80
C ASP A 43 23.86 15.04 5.86
N PHE A 44 22.95 14.08 5.86
CA PHE A 44 21.98 13.89 6.92
C PHE A 44 21.67 12.41 7.13
N LYS A 45 21.34 12.05 8.35
CA LYS A 45 21.02 10.68 8.73
C LYS A 45 19.86 10.68 9.72
N VAL A 46 18.90 9.77 9.50
CA VAL A 46 17.86 9.42 10.47
C VAL A 46 18.25 8.08 11.09
N ASP A 47 18.38 7.98 12.41
CA ASP A 47 18.86 6.76 13.08
C ASP A 47 17.98 5.54 12.78
N SER A 48 16.66 5.73 12.71
CA SER A 48 15.68 4.69 12.33
C SER A 48 15.58 4.45 10.81
N GLY A 49 16.34 5.18 9.99
CA GLY A 49 16.26 5.18 8.53
C GLY A 49 15.06 5.92 7.95
N SER A 50 13.99 6.13 8.72
CA SER A 50 12.79 6.89 8.36
C SER A 50 12.07 7.35 9.62
N LEU A 51 11.27 8.42 9.50
CA LEU A 51 10.38 8.86 10.57
C LEU A 51 9.13 7.97 10.62
N LYS A 52 8.61 7.77 11.81
CA LYS A 52 7.31 7.11 12.01
C LYS A 52 6.37 8.05 12.76
N PRO A 53 5.07 8.07 12.40
CA PRO A 53 4.09 8.88 13.09
C PRO A 53 4.06 8.60 14.59
N ASN A 54 3.99 9.69 15.38
CA ASN A 54 4.00 9.68 16.86
C ASN A 54 5.26 9.09 17.52
N GLU A 55 6.29 8.70 16.73
CA GLU A 55 7.57 8.28 17.29
C GLU A 55 8.59 9.40 17.17
N LYS A 56 9.48 9.50 18.17
CA LYS A 56 10.64 10.40 18.13
C LYS A 56 11.77 9.70 17.41
N SER A 57 12.39 10.41 16.49
CA SER A 57 13.56 9.90 15.77
C SER A 57 14.69 10.91 15.85
N LYS A 58 15.89 10.44 16.17
CA LYS A 58 17.09 11.26 16.15
C LYS A 58 17.53 11.48 14.71
N VAL A 59 17.75 12.74 14.37
CA VAL A 59 18.25 13.16 13.06
C VAL A 59 19.58 13.88 13.27
N THR A 60 20.55 13.49 12.50
CA THR A 60 21.91 14.06 12.50
C THR A 60 22.12 14.78 11.18
N ILE A 61 22.40 16.08 11.23
CA ILE A 61 22.65 16.94 10.07
C ILE A 61 24.09 17.40 10.12
N THR A 62 24.85 17.17 9.05
CA THR A 62 26.23 17.59 8.93
C THR A 62 26.31 18.79 8.02
N LEU A 63 26.84 19.90 8.54
CA LEU A 63 27.08 21.14 7.81
C LEU A 63 28.57 21.36 7.63
N ARG A 64 28.98 21.97 6.54
CA ARG A 64 30.36 22.31 6.25
C ARG A 64 30.49 23.77 5.84
N ASN A 65 31.50 24.45 6.45
CA ASN A 65 31.95 25.76 5.97
C ASN A 65 32.90 25.55 4.77
N TYR A 66 32.43 25.88 3.57
CA TYR A 66 33.19 25.71 2.32
C TYR A 66 34.21 26.82 2.06
N SER A 67 34.28 27.84 2.91
CA SER A 67 35.38 28.82 2.81
C SER A 67 36.73 28.15 3.08
N LYS A 68 37.75 28.53 2.32
CA LYS A 68 39.11 28.03 2.52
C LYS A 68 39.88 28.82 3.56
N THR A 69 39.47 30.07 3.83
CA THR A 69 40.25 31.02 4.61
C THR A 69 39.46 31.77 5.69
N LYS A 70 38.11 31.77 5.61
CA LYS A 70 37.27 32.51 6.52
C LYS A 70 36.50 31.56 7.45
N TYR A 71 36.67 31.76 8.75
CA TYR A 71 35.76 31.17 9.71
C TYR A 71 34.43 31.94 9.73
N ILE A 72 33.39 31.32 10.21
CA ILE A 72 32.07 31.93 10.44
C ILE A 72 31.74 31.85 11.93
N LYS A 73 31.01 32.83 12.42
CA LYS A 73 30.59 32.98 13.83
C LYS A 73 29.13 33.39 13.98
N ASN A 74 28.64 33.39 15.21
CA ASN A 74 27.28 33.79 15.55
C ASN A 74 26.23 33.05 14.68
N ILE A 75 26.44 31.75 14.52
CA ILE A 75 25.64 30.95 13.58
C ILE A 75 24.35 30.54 14.24
N LYS A 76 23.22 30.91 13.64
CA LYS A 76 21.89 30.42 13.99
C LYS A 76 21.45 29.44 12.91
N LEU A 77 21.19 28.20 13.32
CA LEU A 77 20.57 27.18 12.50
C LEU A 77 19.09 27.07 12.85
N SER A 78 18.23 26.89 11.88
CA SER A 78 16.80 26.66 12.08
C SER A 78 16.27 25.64 11.10
N ILE A 79 15.24 24.90 11.52
CA ILE A 79 14.57 23.89 10.72
C ILE A 79 13.11 24.27 10.54
N LEU A 80 12.61 24.12 9.30
CA LEU A 80 11.24 24.38 8.91
C LEU A 80 10.74 23.27 7.99
N GLU A 81 9.55 22.75 8.30
CA GLU A 81 8.77 21.91 7.40
C GLU A 81 7.43 22.60 7.17
N GLU A 82 7.05 22.81 5.90
CA GLU A 82 5.94 23.70 5.55
C GLU A 82 4.55 23.10 5.82
N SER A 83 4.40 21.78 5.68
CA SER A 83 3.10 21.13 5.91
C SER A 83 2.72 21.05 7.38
N GLY A 84 3.70 21.16 8.29
CA GLY A 84 3.53 20.95 9.72
C GLY A 84 3.39 19.49 10.14
N ASP A 85 3.65 18.58 9.22
CA ASP A 85 3.62 17.13 9.47
C ASP A 85 4.82 16.66 10.30
N ILE A 86 5.99 17.30 10.13
CA ILE A 86 7.21 16.98 10.88
C ILE A 86 7.58 18.18 11.76
N LYS A 87 7.81 17.90 13.03
CA LYS A 87 8.12 18.94 14.03
C LYS A 87 9.34 18.55 14.85
N PRO A 88 10.18 19.52 15.22
CA PRO A 88 11.25 19.28 16.19
C PRO A 88 10.66 19.02 17.57
N VAL A 89 11.28 18.09 18.29
CA VAL A 89 11.00 17.85 19.71
C VAL A 89 11.79 18.88 20.51
N GLY A 90 11.09 19.89 21.02
CA GLY A 90 11.69 21.04 21.67
C GLY A 90 11.88 22.22 20.70
N THR A 91 13.09 22.83 20.69
CA THR A 91 13.38 23.98 19.84
C THR A 91 13.94 23.54 18.48
N GLY A 92 13.37 24.06 17.39
CA GLY A 92 13.89 23.85 16.04
C GLY A 92 15.10 24.73 15.67
N ASN A 93 15.74 25.35 16.67
CA ASN A 93 16.85 26.26 16.46
C ASN A 93 18.09 25.80 17.22
N LYS A 94 19.27 26.10 16.67
CA LYS A 94 20.56 25.84 17.28
C LYS A 94 21.48 27.02 17.08
N PHE A 95 22.10 27.50 18.16
CA PHE A 95 23.17 28.48 18.10
C PHE A 95 24.53 27.79 18.15
N VAL A 96 25.47 28.26 17.32
CA VAL A 96 26.85 27.77 17.24
C VAL A 96 27.78 28.96 17.19
N ASP A 97 28.75 29.02 18.10
CA ASP A 97 29.63 30.18 18.21
C ASP A 97 30.51 30.37 16.97
N ILE A 98 31.22 29.32 16.53
CA ILE A 98 32.18 29.40 15.45
C ILE A 98 32.32 28.08 14.70
N ILE A 99 32.45 28.17 13.37
CA ILE A 99 32.90 27.04 12.51
C ILE A 99 34.04 27.52 11.66
N TYR A 100 35.23 26.87 11.83
CA TYR A 100 36.43 27.23 11.12
C TYR A 100 36.36 26.94 9.60
N ALA A 101 37.24 27.57 8.84
CA ALA A 101 37.32 27.38 7.40
C ALA A 101 37.56 25.89 7.06
N GLY A 102 36.78 25.33 6.14
CA GLY A 102 36.85 23.94 5.71
C GLY A 102 36.33 22.91 6.71
N SER A 103 35.96 23.33 7.94
CA SER A 103 35.48 22.43 9.00
C SER A 103 34.01 22.07 8.85
N THR A 104 33.63 20.96 9.47
CA THR A 104 32.25 20.48 9.58
C THR A 104 31.70 20.72 10.97
N TYR A 105 30.41 20.85 11.07
CA TYR A 105 29.64 20.87 12.31
C TYR A 105 28.50 19.87 12.22
N THR A 106 28.29 19.10 13.27
CA THR A 106 27.20 18.11 13.35
C THR A 106 26.13 18.62 14.28
N TRP A 107 24.92 18.76 13.75
CA TRP A 107 23.73 19.14 14.50
C TRP A 107 22.84 17.92 14.70
N GLU A 108 22.68 17.52 15.94
CA GLU A 108 21.80 16.45 16.37
C GLU A 108 20.51 17.05 16.92
N LEU A 109 19.36 16.56 16.46
CA LEU A 109 18.05 16.95 16.94
C LEU A 109 17.08 15.77 16.88
N GLU A 110 16.03 15.84 17.67
CA GLU A 110 14.92 14.89 17.59
C GLU A 110 13.78 15.49 16.78
N LEU A 111 13.25 14.71 15.83
CA LEU A 111 12.06 15.04 15.07
C LEU A 111 10.94 14.03 15.38
N THR A 112 9.71 14.48 15.26
CA THR A 112 8.52 13.64 15.32
C THR A 112 7.62 13.94 14.14
N ALA A 113 7.05 12.91 13.52
CA ALA A 113 5.98 13.09 12.55
C ALA A 113 4.62 13.06 13.26
N SER A 114 3.66 13.85 12.77
CA SER A 114 2.29 13.87 13.32
C SER A 114 1.59 12.53 13.08
N ALA A 115 0.51 12.25 13.83
CA ALA A 115 -0.29 11.04 13.64
C ALA A 115 -0.92 10.95 12.24
N THR A 116 -1.18 12.10 11.63
CA THR A 116 -1.80 12.26 10.31
C THR A 116 -0.81 12.60 9.21
N ALA A 117 0.51 12.56 9.52
CA ALA A 117 1.54 12.86 8.53
C ALA A 117 1.39 11.97 7.29
N GLN A 118 1.48 12.58 6.14
CA GLN A 118 1.45 11.84 4.88
C GLN A 118 2.66 10.89 4.80
N ILE A 119 2.40 9.69 4.26
CA ILE A 119 3.48 8.73 4.01
C ILE A 119 4.24 9.18 2.76
N GLY A 120 5.56 9.13 2.81
CA GLY A 120 6.41 9.52 1.70
C GLY A 120 7.49 10.52 2.08
N GLU A 121 8.01 11.23 1.08
CA GLU A 121 9.07 12.23 1.23
C GLU A 121 8.51 13.57 1.65
N HIS A 122 9.11 14.14 2.71
CA HIS A 122 8.87 15.48 3.19
C HIS A 122 10.12 16.35 3.01
N ALA A 123 9.94 17.52 2.42
CA ALA A 123 11.01 18.49 2.25
C ALA A 123 11.18 19.29 3.55
N ILE A 124 12.40 19.25 4.08
CA ILE A 124 12.76 19.96 5.30
C ILE A 124 13.78 21.03 4.92
N THR A 125 13.47 22.28 5.21
CA THR A 125 14.34 23.43 4.99
C THR A 125 15.21 23.67 6.20
N ILE A 126 16.53 23.66 5.99
CA ILE A 126 17.55 24.01 6.97
C ILE A 126 18.06 25.40 6.62
N SER A 127 17.71 26.40 7.43
CA SER A 127 18.19 27.77 7.25
C SER A 127 19.35 28.04 8.19
N SER A 128 20.37 28.72 7.68
CA SER A 128 21.53 29.17 8.43
C SER A 128 21.76 30.66 8.26
N GLU A 129 21.90 31.40 9.35
CA GLU A 129 22.26 32.80 9.41
C GLU A 129 23.59 32.88 10.15
N TYR A 130 24.59 33.60 9.62
CA TYR A 130 25.94 33.66 10.23
C TYR A 130 26.70 34.91 9.80
N GLU A 131 27.75 35.19 10.52
CA GLU A 131 28.68 36.29 10.22
C GLU A 131 30.06 35.77 9.86
N ASP A 132 30.78 36.49 8.99
CA ASP A 132 32.19 36.24 8.76
C ASP A 132 33.09 36.95 9.81
N LYS A 133 34.40 36.77 9.70
CA LYS A 133 35.39 37.43 10.59
C LYS A 133 35.36 38.96 10.52
N TYR A 134 34.77 39.52 9.47
CA TYR A 134 34.65 40.98 9.26
C TYR A 134 33.27 41.51 9.59
N TYR A 135 32.42 40.73 10.24
CA TYR A 135 31.01 41.06 10.58
C TYR A 135 30.09 41.20 9.36
N GLY A 136 30.50 40.65 8.22
CA GLY A 136 29.57 40.51 7.08
C GLY A 136 28.55 39.43 7.38
N SER A 137 27.26 39.78 7.28
CA SER A 137 26.16 38.87 7.52
C SER A 137 25.80 38.10 6.26
N TYR A 138 25.56 36.79 6.41
CA TYR A 138 25.22 35.85 5.35
C TYR A 138 24.09 34.95 5.80
N SER A 139 23.32 34.45 4.82
CA SER A 139 22.32 33.42 5.02
C SER A 139 22.39 32.37 3.93
N ASN A 140 22.03 31.14 4.27
CA ASN A 140 21.86 30.04 3.33
C ASN A 140 20.64 29.21 3.71
N SER A 141 20.06 28.53 2.71
CA SER A 141 18.95 27.64 2.89
C SER A 141 19.20 26.36 2.08
N ASP A 142 19.22 25.24 2.73
CA ASP A 142 19.38 23.90 2.13
C ASP A 142 18.11 23.08 2.39
N VAL A 143 17.78 22.20 1.45
CA VAL A 143 16.63 21.30 1.58
C VAL A 143 17.12 19.87 1.69
N ILE A 144 16.73 19.19 2.77
CA ILE A 144 16.86 17.75 2.91
C ILE A 144 15.49 17.07 2.74
N ARG A 145 15.48 15.78 2.34
CA ARG A 145 14.25 15.02 2.20
C ARG A 145 14.22 13.88 3.18
N LEU A 146 13.24 13.89 4.08
CA LEU A 146 13.03 12.83 5.07
C LEU A 146 11.83 12.01 4.68
N ASN A 147 11.95 10.68 4.81
CA ASN A 147 10.83 9.78 4.56
C ASN A 147 10.04 9.51 5.84
N VAL A 148 8.72 9.70 5.76
CA VAL A 148 7.78 9.22 6.76
C VAL A 148 7.25 7.86 6.30
N LYS A 149 7.43 6.82 7.13
CA LYS A 149 6.97 5.46 6.86
C LYS A 149 6.04 4.99 7.97
N GLN A 150 5.00 4.27 7.57
CA GLN A 150 4.15 3.53 8.50
C GLN A 150 4.30 2.04 8.28
N THR A 151 4.04 1.26 9.33
CA THR A 151 4.03 -0.19 9.23
C THR A 151 2.74 -0.65 8.57
N VAL A 152 2.85 -1.54 7.60
CA VAL A 152 1.72 -2.32 7.12
C VAL A 152 1.36 -3.36 8.17
N GLY A 153 0.07 -3.53 8.39
CA GLY A 153 -0.47 -4.60 9.22
C GLY A 153 -1.46 -5.41 8.40
N LEU A 154 -1.28 -6.72 8.34
CA LEU A 154 -2.23 -7.59 7.66
C LEU A 154 -2.73 -8.62 8.64
N ASP A 155 -4.05 -8.74 8.73
CA ASP A 155 -4.76 -9.84 9.36
C ASP A 155 -5.64 -10.53 8.31
N TYR A 156 -6.02 -11.79 8.56
CA TYR A 156 -6.82 -12.55 7.61
C TYR A 156 -7.72 -13.56 8.33
N SER A 157 -8.82 -13.92 7.67
CA SER A 157 -9.77 -14.92 8.16
C SER A 157 -10.32 -15.76 6.99
N GLY A 158 -10.97 -16.86 7.31
CA GLY A 158 -11.57 -17.75 6.31
C GLY A 158 -10.58 -18.74 5.67
N VAL A 159 -9.33 -18.80 6.13
CA VAL A 159 -8.33 -19.72 5.59
C VAL A 159 -8.54 -21.12 6.19
N GLN A 160 -9.64 -21.75 5.82
CA GLN A 160 -9.99 -23.10 6.26
C GLN A 160 -10.61 -23.90 5.12
N LEU A 161 -10.25 -25.15 5.01
CA LEU A 161 -10.87 -26.11 4.11
C LEU A 161 -12.03 -26.83 4.81
N PRO A 162 -13.03 -27.32 4.07
CA PRO A 162 -14.01 -28.26 4.60
C PRO A 162 -13.29 -29.46 5.21
N VAL A 163 -13.81 -29.99 6.32
CA VAL A 163 -13.21 -31.15 7.02
C VAL A 163 -13.12 -32.38 6.10
N LYS A 164 -14.08 -32.52 5.19
CA LYS A 164 -14.13 -33.61 4.20
C LYS A 164 -14.40 -33.03 2.82
N VAL A 165 -13.70 -33.56 1.83
CA VAL A 165 -13.89 -33.26 0.42
C VAL A 165 -13.90 -34.58 -0.38
N TYR A 166 -14.43 -34.56 -1.59
CA TYR A 166 -14.60 -35.75 -2.42
C TYR A 166 -13.77 -35.67 -3.71
N PRO A 167 -13.23 -36.80 -4.19
CA PRO A 167 -12.48 -36.84 -5.46
C PRO A 167 -13.25 -36.23 -6.62
N ASP A 168 -12.51 -35.55 -7.51
CA ASP A 168 -13.02 -34.86 -8.70
C ASP A 168 -14.03 -33.72 -8.42
N ASP A 169 -14.38 -33.44 -7.17
CA ASP A 169 -15.19 -32.28 -6.80
C ASP A 169 -14.32 -31.01 -6.75
N THR A 170 -14.99 -29.86 -6.74
CA THR A 170 -14.34 -28.55 -6.55
C THR A 170 -14.78 -27.99 -5.22
N THR A 171 -13.83 -27.62 -4.37
CA THR A 171 -14.09 -26.89 -3.13
C THR A 171 -13.66 -25.44 -3.28
N THR A 172 -14.44 -24.53 -2.74
CA THR A 172 -14.13 -23.11 -2.78
C THR A 172 -13.60 -22.67 -1.42
N MET A 173 -12.48 -21.96 -1.43
CA MET A 173 -11.92 -21.29 -0.26
C MET A 173 -12.09 -19.80 -0.40
N GLU A 174 -12.74 -19.16 0.57
CA GLU A 174 -12.88 -17.70 0.63
C GLU A 174 -11.97 -17.16 1.74
N ILE A 175 -11.21 -16.12 1.39
CA ILE A 175 -10.25 -15.50 2.30
C ILE A 175 -10.58 -14.02 2.37
N ALA A 176 -10.80 -13.53 3.58
CA ALA A 176 -10.90 -12.10 3.87
C ALA A 176 -9.57 -11.61 4.42
N ILE A 177 -9.03 -10.56 3.84
CA ILE A 177 -7.77 -9.93 4.22
C ILE A 177 -8.08 -8.53 4.72
N MET A 178 -7.65 -8.22 5.94
CA MET A 178 -7.86 -6.93 6.57
C MET A 178 -6.54 -6.19 6.69
N ASN A 179 -6.47 -4.97 6.19
CA ASN A 179 -5.36 -4.08 6.44
C ASN A 179 -5.54 -3.41 7.80
N THR A 180 -4.92 -3.95 8.83
CA THR A 180 -4.94 -3.41 10.19
C THR A 180 -3.85 -2.35 10.43
N GLY A 181 -3.03 -2.08 9.40
CA GLY A 181 -2.02 -1.03 9.42
C GLY A 181 -2.60 0.35 9.11
N LYS A 182 -1.71 1.32 8.98
CA LYS A 182 -2.04 2.69 8.58
C LYS A 182 -1.43 3.09 7.24
N SER A 183 -0.79 2.15 6.56
CA SER A 183 -0.23 2.27 5.22
C SER A 183 -0.98 1.32 4.30
N ASN A 184 -1.11 1.68 3.03
CA ASN A 184 -1.73 0.80 2.04
C ASN A 184 -0.91 -0.47 1.83
N ILE A 185 -1.59 -1.58 1.69
CA ILE A 185 -1.03 -2.83 1.22
C ILE A 185 -1.11 -2.81 -0.30
N ARG A 186 0.01 -3.14 -0.97
CA ARG A 186 0.09 -3.24 -2.44
C ARG A 186 0.43 -4.64 -2.88
N ASN A 187 0.09 -4.96 -4.12
CA ASN A 187 0.44 -6.22 -4.78
C ASN A 187 0.09 -7.46 -3.93
N CYS A 188 -1.02 -7.39 -3.17
CA CYS A 188 -1.46 -8.52 -2.36
C CYS A 188 -1.89 -9.69 -3.25
N LYS A 189 -1.30 -10.86 -3.04
CA LYS A 189 -1.57 -12.09 -3.76
C LYS A 189 -1.56 -13.28 -2.82
N ILE A 190 -2.29 -14.32 -3.20
CA ILE A 190 -2.44 -15.55 -2.43
C ILE A 190 -2.07 -16.73 -3.32
N ASP A 191 -1.15 -17.54 -2.85
CA ASP A 191 -0.70 -18.78 -3.47
C ASP A 191 -1.18 -19.97 -2.62
N PHE A 192 -1.69 -21.01 -3.27
CA PHE A 192 -2.20 -22.22 -2.64
C PHE A 192 -1.30 -23.40 -3.05
N ASP A 193 -0.60 -23.95 -2.08
CA ASP A 193 0.23 -25.15 -2.24
C ASP A 193 -0.30 -26.23 -1.31
N ILE A 194 -1.28 -26.99 -1.79
CA ILE A 194 -1.99 -28.00 -1.01
C ILE A 194 -1.92 -29.32 -1.77
N ASN A 195 -1.40 -30.34 -1.11
CA ASN A 195 -1.29 -31.67 -1.72
C ASN A 195 -2.65 -32.16 -2.20
N ASN A 196 -2.71 -32.77 -3.38
CA ASN A 196 -3.94 -33.30 -3.99
C ASN A 196 -5.11 -32.30 -4.15
N LEU A 197 -4.87 -31.00 -4.02
CA LEU A 197 -5.82 -29.94 -4.36
C LEU A 197 -5.17 -29.00 -5.36
N GLU A 198 -5.68 -28.99 -6.58
CA GLU A 198 -5.15 -28.12 -7.65
C GLU A 198 -5.87 -26.77 -7.60
N SER A 199 -5.12 -25.71 -7.37
CA SER A 199 -5.59 -24.34 -7.52
C SER A 199 -5.45 -23.89 -8.97
N GLY A 200 -6.29 -22.96 -9.43
CA GLY A 200 -6.15 -22.33 -10.75
C GLY A 200 -4.93 -21.40 -10.89
N GLY A 201 -4.03 -21.37 -9.87
CA GLY A 201 -2.87 -20.50 -9.81
C GLY A 201 -2.93 -19.48 -8.68
N THR A 202 -2.12 -18.41 -8.79
CA THR A 202 -2.11 -17.31 -7.83
C THR A 202 -3.37 -16.47 -7.92
N THR A 203 -4.02 -16.21 -6.81
CA THR A 203 -5.15 -15.27 -6.73
C THR A 203 -4.64 -13.88 -6.38
N PHE A 204 -4.90 -12.90 -7.24
CA PHE A 204 -4.49 -11.52 -7.03
C PHE A 204 -5.62 -10.72 -6.36
N VAL A 205 -5.32 -10.10 -5.21
CA VAL A 205 -6.25 -9.23 -4.46
C VAL A 205 -6.04 -7.76 -4.81
N GLY A 206 -4.78 -7.37 -5.07
CA GLY A 206 -4.42 -6.03 -5.46
C GLY A 206 -4.04 -5.12 -4.31
N GLU A 207 -4.51 -3.88 -4.34
CA GLU A 207 -4.29 -2.88 -3.30
C GLU A 207 -5.41 -2.95 -2.25
N ILE A 208 -5.02 -2.88 -0.96
CA ILE A 208 -5.95 -2.81 0.18
C ILE A 208 -5.60 -1.55 0.97
N PRO A 209 -6.41 -0.49 0.91
CA PRO A 209 -6.19 0.73 1.66
C PRO A 209 -6.13 0.51 3.17
N ALA A 210 -5.51 1.44 3.89
CA ALA A 210 -5.41 1.38 5.34
C ALA A 210 -6.79 1.33 6.01
N GLY A 211 -7.02 0.35 6.87
CA GLY A 211 -8.28 0.15 7.57
C GLY A 211 -9.39 -0.50 6.73
N GLU A 212 -9.12 -0.87 5.49
CA GLU A 212 -10.07 -1.54 4.60
C GLU A 212 -9.83 -3.06 4.52
N GLN A 213 -10.80 -3.74 3.89
CA GLN A 213 -10.78 -5.18 3.68
C GLN A 213 -10.79 -5.51 2.20
N GLY A 214 -9.94 -6.45 1.80
CA GLY A 214 -9.99 -7.15 0.53
C GLY A 214 -10.53 -8.57 0.72
N SER A 215 -11.05 -9.17 -0.33
CA SER A 215 -11.45 -10.58 -0.33
C SER A 215 -10.93 -11.30 -1.58
N ALA A 216 -10.68 -12.59 -1.43
CA ALA A 216 -10.30 -13.46 -2.52
C ALA A 216 -11.03 -14.80 -2.38
N SER A 217 -11.32 -15.41 -3.51
CA SER A 217 -11.84 -16.78 -3.57
C SER A 217 -10.99 -17.62 -4.51
N ALA A 218 -10.73 -18.86 -4.14
CA ALA A 218 -10.06 -19.83 -4.98
C ALA A 218 -10.88 -21.12 -5.08
N ASN A 219 -11.02 -21.60 -6.29
CA ASN A 219 -11.62 -22.91 -6.54
C ASN A 219 -10.51 -23.95 -6.61
N LEU A 220 -10.55 -24.91 -5.71
CA LEU A 220 -9.57 -25.98 -5.55
C LEU A 220 -10.18 -27.27 -6.06
N ARG A 221 -9.61 -27.84 -7.13
CA ARG A 221 -10.03 -29.15 -7.63
C ARG A 221 -9.42 -30.25 -6.80
N VAL A 222 -10.24 -31.13 -6.28
CA VAL A 222 -9.81 -32.25 -5.43
C VAL A 222 -9.26 -33.39 -6.31
N GLY A 223 -8.06 -33.83 -6.01
CA GLY A 223 -7.45 -35.00 -6.64
C GLY A 223 -8.08 -36.32 -6.22
N LYS A 224 -7.56 -37.45 -6.73
CA LYS A 224 -8.15 -38.77 -6.57
C LYS A 224 -7.60 -39.59 -5.39
N GLU A 225 -6.48 -39.17 -4.81
CA GLU A 225 -5.87 -39.88 -3.71
C GLU A 225 -6.63 -39.67 -2.41
N LEU A 226 -7.15 -40.75 -1.85
CA LEU A 226 -7.89 -40.70 -0.60
C LEU A 226 -6.95 -40.58 0.61
N GLY A 227 -7.39 -39.90 1.63
CA GLY A 227 -6.66 -39.75 2.87
C GLY A 227 -6.57 -38.29 3.35
N GLU A 228 -5.81 -38.11 4.42
CA GLU A 228 -5.53 -36.79 4.96
C GLU A 228 -4.55 -36.05 4.03
N THR A 229 -4.86 -34.80 3.75
CA THR A 229 -4.02 -33.93 2.92
C THR A 229 -3.79 -32.62 3.64
N GLU A 230 -2.56 -32.13 3.53
CA GLU A 230 -2.10 -30.90 4.14
C GLU A 230 -1.48 -30.00 3.09
N GLY A 231 -1.45 -28.71 3.40
CA GLY A 231 -0.80 -27.71 2.56
C GLY A 231 -0.62 -26.40 3.25
N THR A 232 -0.13 -25.44 2.48
CA THR A 232 0.14 -24.09 2.94
C THR A 232 -0.52 -23.06 2.01
N VAL A 233 -1.20 -22.13 2.61
CA VAL A 233 -1.69 -20.91 1.92
C VAL A 233 -0.73 -19.80 2.25
N THR A 234 -0.14 -19.20 1.22
CA THR A 234 0.86 -18.15 1.34
C THR A 234 0.28 -16.83 0.85
N ILE A 235 0.22 -15.83 1.74
CA ILE A 235 -0.22 -14.47 1.42
C ILE A 235 1.03 -13.61 1.31
N THR A 236 1.30 -13.06 0.11
CA THR A 236 2.41 -12.15 -0.15
C THR A 236 1.86 -10.76 -0.47
N TYR A 237 2.46 -9.73 0.09
CA TYR A 237 2.06 -8.35 -0.11
C TYR A 237 3.24 -7.40 0.04
N GLU A 238 3.09 -6.17 -0.44
CA GLU A 238 4.12 -5.13 -0.39
C GLU A 238 3.61 -3.89 0.36
N ASP A 239 4.54 -3.16 0.96
CA ASP A 239 4.27 -1.81 1.46
C ASP A 239 4.38 -0.77 0.32
N GLU A 240 4.09 0.50 0.61
CA GLU A 240 4.18 1.59 -0.37
C GLU A 240 5.59 1.83 -0.91
N PHE A 241 6.61 1.28 -0.27
CA PHE A 241 8.02 1.41 -0.68
C PHE A 241 8.53 0.17 -1.42
N GLY A 242 7.65 -0.80 -1.73
CA GLY A 242 8.00 -2.02 -2.44
C GLY A 242 8.70 -3.08 -1.59
N LYS A 243 8.69 -2.94 -0.25
CA LYS A 243 9.19 -4.00 0.63
C LYS A 243 8.14 -5.09 0.74
N SER A 244 8.53 -6.32 0.38
CA SER A 244 7.66 -7.50 0.43
C SER A 244 7.58 -8.11 1.82
N TYR A 245 6.41 -8.62 2.13
CA TYR A 245 6.07 -9.36 3.36
C TYR A 245 5.33 -10.64 2.98
N THR A 246 5.49 -11.67 3.79
CA THR A 246 4.84 -12.97 3.58
C THR A 246 4.20 -13.46 4.87
N LYS A 247 2.99 -14.03 4.76
CA LYS A 247 2.32 -14.75 5.82
C LYS A 247 1.90 -16.12 5.32
N GLU A 248 2.11 -17.14 6.14
CA GLU A 248 1.79 -18.53 5.79
C GLU A 248 0.78 -19.08 6.78
N GLN A 249 -0.19 -19.84 6.26
CA GLN A 249 -1.18 -20.56 7.04
C GLN A 249 -1.24 -22.01 6.59
N LYS A 250 -1.04 -22.94 7.53
CA LYS A 250 -1.24 -24.37 7.26
C LYS A 250 -2.72 -24.68 7.24
N VAL A 251 -3.11 -25.51 6.29
CA VAL A 251 -4.47 -26.01 6.11
C VAL A 251 -4.45 -27.51 5.91
N SER A 252 -5.51 -28.19 6.34
CA SER A 252 -5.67 -29.62 6.14
C SER A 252 -7.13 -29.97 5.84
N THR A 253 -7.33 -31.06 5.13
CA THR A 253 -8.63 -31.67 4.87
C THR A 253 -8.47 -33.17 4.69
N THR A 254 -9.57 -33.91 4.65
CA THR A 254 -9.54 -35.36 4.37
C THR A 254 -10.34 -35.64 3.11
N ILE A 255 -9.70 -36.28 2.14
CA ILE A 255 -10.34 -36.73 0.90
C ILE A 255 -10.96 -38.10 1.20
N VAL A 256 -12.29 -38.18 1.15
CA VAL A 256 -13.05 -39.42 1.43
C VAL A 256 -13.84 -39.85 0.21
N GLU A 257 -14.16 -41.14 0.11
CA GLU A 257 -15.03 -41.64 -0.94
C GLU A 257 -16.39 -40.91 -0.92
N LYS A 258 -16.89 -40.59 -2.11
CA LYS A 258 -18.21 -39.97 -2.25
C LYS A 258 -19.26 -40.94 -1.72
N PRO A 259 -20.16 -40.55 -0.81
CA PRO A 259 -21.22 -41.44 -0.36
C PRO A 259 -22.01 -41.90 -1.57
N VAL A 260 -22.11 -43.22 -1.76
CA VAL A 260 -23.02 -43.77 -2.74
C VAL A 260 -24.42 -43.47 -2.18
N GLU A 261 -25.12 -42.53 -2.78
CA GLU A 261 -26.54 -42.42 -2.49
C GLU A 261 -27.15 -43.77 -2.79
N PRO A 262 -27.85 -44.40 -1.84
CA PRO A 262 -28.55 -45.63 -2.15
C PRO A 262 -29.46 -45.27 -3.32
N THR A 263 -29.19 -45.88 -4.48
CA THR A 263 -30.14 -45.91 -5.57
C THR A 263 -31.35 -46.54 -4.96
N THR A 264 -32.31 -45.72 -4.55
CA THR A 264 -33.67 -46.21 -4.32
C THR A 264 -34.05 -46.65 -5.73
N GLU A 265 -33.86 -47.98 -6.01
CA GLU A 265 -34.66 -48.62 -6.99
C GLU A 265 -36.10 -48.40 -6.44
N GLU A 266 -36.70 -47.29 -6.77
CA GLU A 266 -38.12 -47.24 -6.89
C GLU A 266 -38.43 -48.38 -7.85
N GLU A 267 -38.78 -49.58 -7.29
CA GLU A 267 -39.65 -50.48 -7.99
C GLU A 267 -40.78 -49.59 -8.49
N GLU A 268 -40.71 -49.24 -9.76
CA GLU A 268 -41.84 -48.77 -10.51
C GLU A 268 -42.87 -49.92 -10.43
N GLN A 269 -43.50 -50.09 -9.25
CA GLN A 269 -44.83 -50.68 -9.20
C GLN A 269 -45.63 -49.78 -10.11
N ALA A 270 -45.77 -50.29 -11.38
CA ALA A 270 -46.60 -49.68 -12.36
C ALA A 270 -47.99 -49.52 -11.68
N LYS A 271 -48.22 -48.38 -11.11
CA LYS A 271 -49.54 -47.96 -10.65
C LYS A 271 -50.35 -47.88 -11.93
N TYR A 272 -50.92 -49.07 -12.30
CA TYR A 272 -51.95 -49.08 -13.33
C TYR A 272 -52.95 -48.01 -12.91
N PRO A 273 -53.16 -46.97 -13.68
CA PRO A 273 -54.05 -45.90 -13.28
C PRO A 273 -55.44 -46.54 -13.15
N LEU A 274 -55.98 -46.60 -11.97
CA LEU A 274 -57.32 -47.22 -11.65
C LEU A 274 -58.50 -46.49 -12.26
N TRP A 275 -58.30 -45.57 -13.20
CA TRP A 275 -59.35 -44.82 -13.90
C TRP A 275 -60.30 -45.75 -14.66
N TRP A 276 -59.84 -46.89 -15.20
CA TRP A 276 -60.66 -47.89 -15.88
C TRP A 276 -61.63 -48.58 -14.92
N ALA A 277 -61.29 -48.75 -13.62
CA ALA A 277 -62.16 -49.30 -12.59
C ALA A 277 -63.32 -48.33 -12.29
N PHE A 278 -63.04 -47.05 -12.27
CA PHE A 278 -64.09 -46.01 -12.16
C PHE A 278 -64.96 -45.93 -13.41
N LEU A 279 -64.41 -46.16 -14.61
CA LEU A 279 -65.15 -46.21 -15.84
C LEU A 279 -66.08 -47.44 -15.88
N LEU A 280 -65.63 -48.61 -15.51
CA LEU A 280 -66.41 -49.83 -15.39
C LEU A 280 -67.51 -49.67 -14.32
N GLY A 281 -67.21 -49.12 -13.15
CA GLY A 281 -68.18 -48.82 -12.11
C GLY A 281 -69.25 -47.88 -12.57
N GLY A 282 -68.87 -46.84 -13.31
CA GLY A 282 -69.84 -45.90 -13.91
C GLY A 282 -70.74 -46.52 -14.94
N ILE A 283 -70.22 -47.44 -15.77
CA ILE A 283 -71.07 -48.17 -16.78
C ILE A 283 -72.08 -49.11 -16.11
N ILE A 284 -71.64 -49.82 -15.06
CA ILE A 284 -72.49 -50.77 -14.31
C ILE A 284 -73.57 -50.01 -13.56
N LEU A 285 -73.23 -48.94 -12.87
CA LEU A 285 -74.25 -48.13 -12.16
C LEU A 285 -75.17 -47.37 -13.12
N GLY A 286 -74.62 -46.76 -14.14
CA GLY A 286 -75.40 -46.01 -15.12
C GLY A 286 -76.31 -46.92 -15.95
N GLY A 287 -75.76 -48.06 -16.37
CA GLY A 287 -76.56 -49.09 -17.09
C GLY A 287 -77.63 -49.72 -16.22
N GLY A 288 -77.33 -50.04 -14.97
CA GLY A 288 -78.31 -50.62 -14.03
C GLY A 288 -79.41 -49.62 -13.71
N ILE A 289 -79.15 -48.42 -13.40
CA ILE A 289 -80.12 -47.36 -13.08
C ILE A 289 -80.88 -46.95 -14.36
N GLY A 290 -80.16 -46.82 -15.46
CA GLY A 290 -80.77 -46.42 -16.78
C GLY A 290 -81.76 -47.48 -17.30
N CYS A 291 -81.53 -48.75 -17.02
CA CYS A 291 -82.49 -49.81 -17.43
C CYS A 291 -83.63 -50.03 -16.40
N ALA A 292 -83.36 -49.89 -15.11
CA ALA A 292 -84.31 -50.12 -14.04
C ALA A 292 -85.46 -49.08 -14.02
N ILE A 293 -85.16 -47.83 -14.31
CA ILE A 293 -86.12 -46.75 -14.29
C ILE A 293 -87.21 -46.90 -15.42
N PRO A 294 -86.83 -47.15 -16.69
CA PRO A 294 -87.82 -47.41 -17.73
C PRO A 294 -88.63 -48.64 -17.48
N ILE A 295 -88.04 -49.76 -16.95
CA ILE A 295 -88.74 -51.01 -16.64
C ILE A 295 -89.79 -50.77 -15.53
N ALA A 296 -89.40 -50.04 -14.48
CA ALA A 296 -90.32 -49.70 -13.37
C ALA A 296 -91.46 -48.77 -13.82
N ILE A 297 -91.17 -47.83 -14.71
CA ILE A 297 -92.20 -46.95 -15.28
C ILE A 297 -93.15 -47.76 -16.18
N TYR A 298 -92.62 -48.67 -16.99
CA TYR A 298 -93.44 -49.51 -17.88
C TYR A 298 -94.29 -50.51 -17.09
N SER A 299 -93.71 -51.19 -16.07
CA SER A 299 -94.46 -52.08 -15.21
C SER A 299 -95.63 -51.41 -14.41
N ASN A 300 -95.36 -50.18 -13.92
CA ASN A 300 -96.36 -49.36 -13.26
C ASN A 300 -97.47 -48.90 -14.20
N LYS A 301 -97.18 -48.66 -15.46
CA LYS A 301 -98.14 -48.28 -16.46
C LYS A 301 -99.04 -49.47 -16.82
N GLN A 302 -98.49 -50.66 -16.98
CA GLN A 302 -99.23 -51.89 -17.19
C GLN A 302 -100.22 -52.22 -16.02
N ARG A 303 -99.73 -52.07 -14.78
CA ARG A 303 -100.53 -52.24 -13.58
C ARG A 303 -101.74 -51.30 -13.55
N LYS A 304 -101.56 -50.06 -13.89
CA LYS A 304 -102.67 -49.07 -13.98
C LYS A 304 -103.63 -49.34 -15.12
N GLU A 305 -103.17 -49.92 -16.20
CA GLU A 305 -104.07 -50.30 -17.33
C GLU A 305 -104.84 -51.56 -16.99
N ASP A 306 -104.32 -52.49 -16.21
CA ASP A 306 -105.01 -53.69 -15.73
C ASP A 306 -106.05 -53.37 -14.63
N GLU A 307 -105.75 -52.38 -13.76
CA GLU A 307 -106.72 -51.89 -12.74
C GLU A 307 -107.88 -51.10 -13.33
N MET A 308 -107.80 -50.60 -14.54
CA MET A 308 -108.93 -49.91 -15.22
C MET A 308 -109.75 -50.85 -16.08
N ARG A 309 -109.43 -52.16 -16.14
CA ARG A 309 -110.21 -53.18 -16.93
C ARG A 309 -111.01 -54.16 -16.07
N LEU A 310 -111.08 -53.98 -14.76
CA LEU A 310 -111.97 -54.65 -13.84
C LEU A 310 -113.10 -53.69 -13.45
#